data_d84696e3589ae6922aae621a4254eb56
#
_entry.id   d84696e3589ae6922aae621a4254eb56
#
_cell.length_a   1.000
_cell.length_b   1.000
_cell.length_c   1.000
_cell.angle_alpha   90.00
_cell.angle_beta   90.00
_cell.angle_gamma   90.00
#
_symmetry.space_group_name_H-M   'P 1'
#
loop_
_entity.id
_entity.type
_entity.pdbx_description
1 polymer ?
#
loop_
_entity_poly.entity_id
_entity_poly.type
_entity_poly.pdbx_seq_one_letter_code
_entity_poly.pdbx_strand_id
1 'polypeptide(L)'
;MKVLVTGFDPFGGESINPAYEAVKMLPDEIAGAQIIKREIPTSFTRGTAEVVRQIELCQPDLVLNVGQAGGAAGLRVERVAINLADARIPDNDGAQPVDEPL
;
A
#
# COMPACT_ATOMS: atom_id res chain seq x y z
N MET A 1 4.11 -20.58 3.92
CA MET A 1 3.86 -19.19 4.35
C MET A 1 3.20 -18.42 3.21
N LYS A 2 2.22 -17.62 3.52
CA LYS A 2 1.57 -16.70 2.59
C LYS A 2 1.96 -15.27 2.95
N VAL A 3 2.38 -14.50 1.95
CA VAL A 3 2.72 -13.08 2.11
C VAL A 3 1.80 -12.26 1.21
N LEU A 4 1.02 -11.39 1.82
CA LEU A 4 0.21 -10.41 1.08
C LEU A 4 1.07 -9.17 0.84
N VAL A 5 1.27 -8.82 -0.43
CA VAL A 5 2.05 -7.63 -0.82
C VAL A 5 1.11 -6.67 -1.55
N THR A 6 1.00 -5.45 -1.04
CA THR A 6 0.11 -4.44 -1.62
C THR A 6 0.90 -3.30 -2.24
N GLY A 7 0.34 -2.67 -3.25
CA GLY A 7 0.83 -1.44 -3.84
C GLY A 7 -0.35 -0.58 -4.24
N PHE A 8 -0.15 0.73 -4.28
CA PHE A 8 -1.24 1.67 -4.56
C PHE A 8 -1.49 1.83 -6.05
N ASP A 9 -2.73 2.17 -6.40
CA ASP A 9 -3.11 2.58 -7.74
C ASP A 9 -2.56 3.99 -8.06
N PRO A 10 -2.61 4.43 -9.33
CA PRO A 10 -2.16 5.77 -9.72
C PRO A 10 -2.92 6.86 -8.98
N PHE A 11 -2.21 7.93 -8.62
CA PHE A 11 -2.77 9.10 -7.95
C PHE A 11 -2.09 10.38 -8.44
N GLY A 12 -2.63 11.54 -8.09
CA GLY A 12 -2.06 12.84 -8.42
C GLY A 12 -1.98 13.13 -9.91
N GLY A 13 -2.88 12.55 -10.72
CA GLY A 13 -2.89 12.73 -12.18
C GLY A 13 -1.89 11.87 -12.93
N GLU A 14 -1.10 11.05 -12.23
CA GLU A 14 -0.16 10.14 -12.86
C GLU A 14 -0.85 8.92 -13.49
N SER A 15 -0.26 8.35 -14.53
CA SER A 15 -0.80 7.17 -15.22
C SER A 15 -0.40 5.85 -14.57
N ILE A 16 0.66 5.84 -13.78
CA ILE A 16 1.15 4.65 -13.06
C ILE A 16 1.54 5.04 -11.63
N ASN A 17 1.57 4.04 -10.75
CA ASN A 17 2.16 4.18 -9.42
C ASN A 17 3.35 3.22 -9.32
N PRO A 18 4.57 3.73 -9.07
CA PRO A 18 5.77 2.88 -8.99
C PRO A 18 5.67 1.77 -7.95
N ALA A 19 4.92 1.98 -6.87
CA ALA A 19 4.76 0.98 -5.83
C ALA A 19 4.11 -0.29 -6.37
N TYR A 20 2.96 -0.18 -7.04
CA TYR A 20 2.30 -1.36 -7.59
C TYR A 20 3.06 -1.93 -8.79
N GLU A 21 3.71 -1.10 -9.59
CA GLU A 21 4.57 -1.59 -10.66
C GLU A 21 5.68 -2.49 -10.12
N ALA A 22 6.30 -2.10 -8.99
CA ALA A 22 7.30 -2.93 -8.34
C ALA A 22 6.70 -4.23 -7.79
N VAL A 23 5.52 -4.16 -7.17
CA VAL A 23 4.82 -5.34 -6.64
C VAL A 23 4.51 -6.33 -7.75
N LYS A 24 4.05 -5.87 -8.91
CA LYS A 24 3.76 -6.74 -10.05
C LYS A 24 4.99 -7.51 -10.54
N MET A 25 6.18 -6.97 -10.35
CA MET A 25 7.43 -7.58 -10.79
C MET A 25 7.89 -8.72 -9.87
N LEU A 26 7.31 -8.86 -8.69
CA LEU A 26 7.67 -9.94 -7.78
C LEU A 26 7.24 -11.29 -8.36
N PRO A 27 8.03 -12.36 -8.15
CA PRO A 27 7.59 -13.70 -8.50
C PRO A 27 6.45 -14.16 -7.58
N ASP A 28 5.70 -15.17 -8.03
CA ASP A 28 4.58 -15.71 -7.25
C ASP A 28 5.03 -16.52 -6.03
N GLU A 29 6.32 -16.89 -5.98
CA GLU A 29 6.92 -17.62 -4.87
C GLU A 29 8.33 -17.09 -4.61
N ILE A 30 8.64 -16.86 -3.33
CA ILE A 30 9.98 -16.45 -2.89
C ILE A 30 10.35 -17.31 -1.68
N ALA A 31 11.44 -18.06 -1.79
CA ALA A 31 11.96 -18.89 -0.70
C ALA A 31 10.89 -19.82 -0.08
N GLY A 32 10.03 -20.38 -0.91
CA GLY A 32 8.93 -21.24 -0.49
C GLY A 32 7.68 -20.51 -0.02
N ALA A 33 7.71 -19.19 0.08
CA ALA A 33 6.53 -18.39 0.44
C ALA A 33 5.71 -18.04 -0.79
N GLN A 34 4.40 -18.22 -0.70
CA GLN A 34 3.45 -17.77 -1.72
C GLN A 34 3.26 -16.25 -1.63
N ILE A 35 3.47 -15.55 -2.73
CA ILE A 35 3.33 -14.11 -2.80
C ILE A 35 1.98 -13.76 -3.44
N ILE A 36 1.13 -13.12 -2.66
CA ILE A 36 -0.20 -12.66 -3.11
C ILE A 36 -0.12 -11.15 -3.32
N LYS A 37 -0.28 -10.73 -4.57
CA LYS A 37 -0.10 -9.32 -4.97
C LYS A 37 -1.45 -8.66 -5.16
N ARG A 38 -1.66 -7.50 -4.55
CA ARG A 38 -2.93 -6.76 -4.66
C ARG A 38 -2.68 -5.27 -4.86
N GLU A 39 -3.45 -4.69 -5.76
CA GLU A 39 -3.52 -3.24 -5.93
C GLU A 39 -4.52 -2.65 -4.93
N ILE A 40 -4.13 -1.54 -4.32
CA ILE A 40 -4.94 -0.89 -3.28
C ILE A 40 -5.29 0.52 -3.74
N PRO A 41 -6.54 0.96 -3.59
CA PRO A 41 -6.90 2.33 -3.91
C PRO A 41 -6.11 3.34 -3.08
N THR A 42 -5.63 4.40 -3.71
CA THR A 42 -5.00 5.53 -3.02
C THR A 42 -6.11 6.40 -2.43
N SER A 43 -6.67 5.93 -1.34
CA SER A 43 -7.81 6.51 -0.64
C SER A 43 -7.67 6.18 0.84
N PHE A 44 -7.82 7.19 1.69
CA PHE A 44 -7.75 6.98 3.15
C PHE A 44 -8.84 6.01 3.63
N THR A 45 -10.04 6.09 3.06
CA THR A 45 -11.15 5.22 3.44
C THR A 45 -11.12 3.88 2.73
N ARG A 46 -11.07 3.89 1.40
CA ARG A 46 -11.16 2.66 0.59
C ARG A 46 -9.89 1.83 0.63
N GLY A 47 -8.72 2.48 0.76
CA GLY A 47 -7.44 1.77 0.83
C GLY A 47 -7.37 0.87 2.05
N THR A 48 -7.67 1.41 3.22
CA THR A 48 -7.69 0.64 4.46
C THR A 48 -8.71 -0.50 4.40
N ALA A 49 -9.92 -0.22 3.93
CA ALA A 49 -10.97 -1.22 3.79
C ALA A 49 -10.54 -2.37 2.87
N GLU A 50 -9.87 -2.06 1.77
CA GLU A 50 -9.39 -3.09 0.83
C GLU A 50 -8.28 -3.95 1.42
N VAL A 51 -7.34 -3.36 2.17
CA VAL A 51 -6.30 -4.14 2.86
C VAL A 51 -6.93 -5.11 3.85
N VAL A 52 -7.87 -4.65 4.67
CA VAL A 52 -8.58 -5.50 5.63
C VAL A 52 -9.31 -6.63 4.91
N ARG A 53 -10.02 -6.31 3.81
CA ARG A 53 -10.74 -7.30 3.01
C ARG A 53 -9.79 -8.37 2.48
N GLN A 54 -8.64 -7.98 1.95
CA GLN A 54 -7.66 -8.92 1.41
C GLN A 54 -7.04 -9.79 2.52
N ILE A 55 -6.79 -9.24 3.69
CA ILE A 55 -6.32 -10.02 4.84
C ILE A 55 -7.34 -11.10 5.21
N GLU A 56 -8.62 -10.75 5.27
CA GLU A 56 -9.68 -11.68 5.59
C GLU A 56 -9.82 -12.79 4.53
N LEU A 57 -9.69 -12.44 3.24
CA LEU A 57 -9.81 -13.41 2.14
C LEU A 57 -8.60 -14.33 2.04
N CYS A 58 -7.39 -13.80 2.18
CA CYS A 58 -6.15 -14.53 1.92
C CYS A 58 -5.62 -15.24 3.16
N GLN A 59 -5.95 -14.76 4.36
CA GLN A 59 -5.40 -15.26 5.62
C GLN A 59 -3.87 -15.34 5.57
N PRO A 60 -3.18 -14.21 5.29
CA PRO A 60 -1.72 -14.24 5.15
C PRO A 60 -1.02 -14.38 6.48
N ASP A 61 0.20 -14.89 6.44
CA ASP A 61 1.08 -14.95 7.60
C ASP A 61 1.83 -13.62 7.80
N LEU A 62 2.03 -12.88 6.71
CA LEU A 62 2.74 -11.60 6.71
C LEU A 62 2.07 -10.65 5.71
N VAL A 63 2.01 -9.37 6.05
CA VAL A 63 1.53 -8.31 5.15
C VAL A 63 2.66 -7.30 4.95
N LEU A 64 2.96 -7.02 3.69
CA LEU A 64 3.90 -5.98 3.29
C LEU A 64 3.18 -4.95 2.42
N ASN A 65 3.07 -3.73 2.92
CA ASN A 65 2.50 -2.62 2.17
C ASN A 65 3.63 -1.79 1.55
N VAL A 66 3.61 -1.66 0.23
CA VAL A 66 4.62 -0.93 -0.53
C VAL A 66 4.04 0.41 -0.98
N GLY A 67 4.73 1.48 -0.66
CA GLY A 67 4.32 2.83 -1.02
C GLY A 67 5.44 3.60 -1.72
N GLN A 68 5.08 4.67 -2.40
CA GLN A 68 6.01 5.58 -3.02
C GLN A 68 6.41 6.67 -2.03
N ALA A 69 7.73 6.83 -1.81
CA ALA A 69 8.29 7.95 -1.07
C ALA A 69 8.93 8.91 -2.07
N GLY A 70 8.18 9.90 -2.54
CA GLY A 70 8.66 10.86 -3.53
C GLY A 70 9.90 11.60 -3.06
N GLY A 71 10.93 11.64 -3.89
CA GLY A 71 12.20 12.29 -3.58
C GLY A 71 13.15 11.50 -2.71
N ALA A 72 12.75 10.32 -2.22
CA ALA A 72 13.64 9.48 -1.44
C ALA A 72 14.60 8.71 -2.36
N ALA A 73 15.87 8.60 -1.93
CA ALA A 73 16.87 7.80 -2.61
C ALA A 73 16.93 6.42 -1.95
N GLY A 74 16.41 5.40 -2.63
CA GLY A 74 16.44 4.02 -2.17
C GLY A 74 15.20 3.59 -1.38
N LEU A 75 15.27 2.37 -0.86
CA LEU A 75 14.17 1.75 -0.12
C LEU A 75 14.24 2.11 1.35
N ARG A 76 13.07 2.35 1.95
CA ARG A 76 12.94 2.60 3.38
C ARG A 76 12.00 1.57 3.99
N VAL A 77 12.41 0.98 5.10
CA VAL A 77 11.54 0.10 5.88
C VAL A 77 10.96 0.93 7.02
N GLU A 78 9.65 1.16 6.96
CA GLU A 78 8.96 1.91 8.02
C GLU A 78 8.76 1.00 9.24
N ARG A 79 9.18 1.50 10.39
CA ARG A 79 9.10 0.73 11.65
C ARG A 79 7.88 1.06 12.47
N VAL A 80 7.30 2.24 12.27
CA VAL A 80 6.24 2.77 13.13
C VAL A 80 5.15 3.38 12.27
N ALA A 81 3.90 3.02 12.54
CA ALA A 81 2.73 3.72 12.05
C ALA A 81 2.00 4.31 13.27
N ILE A 82 1.54 5.54 13.14
CA ILE A 82 0.80 6.22 14.20
C ILE A 82 -0.66 6.39 13.81
N ASN A 83 -1.53 6.56 14.80
CA ASN A 83 -2.96 6.76 14.57
C ASN A 83 -3.26 8.23 14.21
N LEU A 84 -2.69 8.67 13.10
CA LEU A 84 -2.82 10.03 12.61
C LEU A 84 -2.89 10.03 11.11
N ALA A 85 -3.87 10.72 10.55
CA ALA A 85 -3.97 10.96 9.11
C ALA A 85 -3.57 12.40 8.80
N ASP A 86 -2.59 12.55 7.90
CA ASP A 86 -2.10 13.85 7.47
C ASP A 86 -1.63 13.74 6.01
N ALA A 87 -2.06 14.67 5.16
CA ALA A 87 -1.76 14.59 3.74
C ALA A 87 -1.47 15.97 3.15
N ARG A 88 -0.43 16.05 2.32
CA ARG A 88 -0.05 17.27 1.61
C ARG A 88 -0.87 17.50 0.36
N ILE A 89 -1.45 16.44 -0.19
CA ILE A 89 -2.31 16.48 -1.38
C ILE A 89 -3.54 15.62 -1.12
N PRO A 90 -4.66 15.88 -1.82
CA PRO A 90 -5.83 15.02 -1.69
C PRO A 90 -5.56 13.63 -2.23
N ASP A 91 -6.25 12.63 -1.66
CA ASP A 91 -6.27 11.28 -2.21
C ASP A 91 -7.17 11.21 -3.46
N ASN A 92 -7.35 10.01 -4.03
CA ASN A 92 -8.17 9.85 -5.24
C ASN A 92 -9.66 10.10 -5.02
N ASP A 93 -10.10 10.17 -3.78
CA ASP A 93 -11.49 10.49 -3.41
C ASP A 93 -11.66 11.95 -2.97
N GLY A 94 -10.60 12.75 -3.04
CA GLY A 94 -10.60 14.15 -2.65
C GLY A 94 -10.41 14.40 -1.16
N ALA A 95 -10.15 13.37 -0.36
CA ALA A 95 -9.88 13.52 1.06
C ALA A 95 -8.46 14.02 1.29
N GLN A 96 -8.33 15.06 2.09
CA GLN A 96 -7.04 15.64 2.47
C GLN A 96 -7.04 15.92 3.98
N PRO A 97 -6.88 14.88 4.81
CA PRO A 97 -6.84 15.08 6.26
C PRO A 97 -5.63 15.88 6.67
N VAL A 98 -5.79 16.67 7.72
CA VAL A 98 -4.72 17.48 8.30
C VAL A 98 -4.70 17.18 9.79
N ASP A 99 -3.65 16.50 10.25
CA ASP A 99 -3.43 16.20 11.66
C ASP A 99 -4.67 15.58 12.34
N GLU A 100 -5.33 14.68 11.63
CA GLU A 100 -6.56 14.04 12.11
C GLU A 100 -6.26 12.74 12.85
N PRO A 101 -6.67 12.60 14.13
CA PRO A 101 -6.58 11.32 14.83
C PRO A 101 -7.46 10.26 14.16
N LEU A 102 -6.97 9.03 14.11
CA LEU A 102 -7.70 7.88 13.60
C LEU A 102 -8.48 7.15 14.70
#